data_bad2c38822c60cfa4d307a63597eb418
#
_entry.id   bad2c38822c60cfa4d307a63597eb418
#
_cell.length_a   1.000
_cell.length_b   1.000
_cell.length_c   1.000
_cell.angle_alpha   90.00
_cell.angle_beta   90.00
_cell.angle_gamma   90.00
#
_symmetry.space_group_name_H-M   'P 1'
#
loop_
_entity.id
_entity.type
_entity.pdbx_description
1 polymer ?
#
loop_
_entity_poly.entity_id
_entity_poly.type
_entity_poly.pdbx_seq_one_letter_code
_entity_poly.pdbx_strand_id
1 'polypeptide(L)'
;MILTPLFITFLVLVFVLVWLFANTIDKRKWVSLLISLLLTPVVYFYVFYPLLNIFSSYHHQKYFNTEAWKDKPELRYEMSQEILDKSLFLGKSKKEVETLLGKSEWYGWNDSLKRESTNKWNYNLGFKPGAFNNMQECIELDFINNTVVGIRQYQLEKTFE
;
A
#
# COMPACT_ATOMS: atom_id res chain seq x y z
N MET A 1 -1.53 1.73 -10.41
CA MET A 1 -2.10 0.62 -9.64
C MET A 1 -1.68 -0.67 -10.31
N ILE A 2 -1.28 -1.67 -9.53
CA ILE A 2 -0.88 -2.98 -10.04
C ILE A 2 -2.14 -3.87 -10.12
N LEU A 3 -2.34 -4.52 -11.25
CA LEU A 3 -3.45 -5.46 -11.44
C LEU A 3 -3.10 -6.80 -10.81
N THR A 4 -3.28 -6.93 -9.51
CA THR A 4 -3.05 -8.18 -8.81
C THR A 4 -4.16 -9.19 -9.11
N PRO A 5 -3.89 -10.52 -9.09
CA PRO A 5 -4.93 -11.53 -9.29
C PRO A 5 -6.11 -11.37 -8.32
N LEU A 6 -5.84 -10.99 -7.07
CA LEU A 6 -6.87 -10.76 -6.07
C LEU A 6 -7.76 -9.56 -6.41
N PHE A 7 -7.18 -8.46 -6.89
CA PHE A 7 -7.94 -7.30 -7.36
C PHE A 7 -8.87 -7.66 -8.52
N ILE A 8 -8.34 -8.39 -9.50
CA ILE A 8 -9.13 -8.86 -10.66
C ILE A 8 -10.29 -9.76 -10.20
N THR A 9 -10.01 -10.69 -9.27
CA THR A 9 -11.04 -11.59 -8.73
C THR A 9 -12.16 -10.82 -8.05
N PHE A 10 -11.83 -9.82 -7.21
CA PHE A 10 -12.84 -9.00 -6.55
C PHE A 10 -13.64 -8.15 -7.56
N LEU A 11 -12.97 -7.59 -8.58
CA LEU A 11 -13.65 -6.82 -9.61
C LEU A 11 -14.65 -7.67 -10.41
N VAL A 12 -14.26 -8.90 -10.78
CA VAL A 12 -15.13 -9.85 -11.45
C VAL A 12 -16.31 -10.27 -10.56
N LEU A 13 -16.06 -10.54 -9.28
CA LEU A 13 -17.12 -10.85 -8.32
C LEU A 13 -18.17 -9.74 -8.24
N VAL A 14 -17.71 -8.50 -8.07
CA VAL A 14 -18.60 -7.32 -8.02
C VAL A 14 -19.35 -7.15 -9.35
N PHE A 15 -18.67 -7.33 -10.48
CA PHE A 15 -19.33 -7.29 -11.79
C PHE A 15 -20.48 -8.31 -11.90
N VAL A 16 -20.24 -9.55 -11.51
CA VAL A 16 -21.27 -10.62 -11.55
C VAL A 16 -22.45 -10.26 -10.65
N LEU A 17 -22.20 -9.75 -9.43
CA LEU A 17 -23.28 -9.35 -8.51
C LEU A 17 -24.10 -8.19 -9.07
N VAL A 18 -23.44 -7.17 -9.61
CA VAL A 18 -24.13 -6.03 -10.24
C VAL A 18 -24.92 -6.47 -11.47
N TRP A 19 -24.37 -7.37 -12.29
CA TRP A 19 -25.06 -7.88 -13.47
C TRP A 19 -26.28 -8.72 -13.10
N LEU A 20 -26.19 -9.59 -12.11
CA LEU A 20 -27.34 -10.35 -11.60
C LEU A 20 -28.43 -9.40 -11.09
N PHE A 21 -28.05 -8.39 -10.34
CA PHE A 21 -28.98 -7.37 -9.85
C PHE A 21 -29.62 -6.57 -11.00
N ALA A 22 -28.85 -6.09 -11.97
CA ALA A 22 -29.37 -5.36 -13.13
C ALA A 22 -30.34 -6.19 -13.95
N ASN A 23 -30.13 -7.50 -14.09
CA ASN A 23 -31.04 -8.41 -14.77
C ASN A 23 -32.39 -8.62 -14.06
N THR A 24 -32.50 -8.29 -12.78
CA THR A 24 -33.81 -8.31 -12.09
C THR A 24 -34.68 -7.11 -12.48
N ILE A 25 -34.04 -5.99 -12.85
CA ILE A 25 -34.71 -4.73 -13.21
C ILE A 25 -35.07 -4.73 -14.70
N ASP A 26 -34.11 -5.00 -15.59
CA ASP A 26 -34.32 -5.02 -17.04
C ASP A 26 -33.98 -6.40 -17.60
N LYS A 27 -34.96 -7.00 -18.31
CA LYS A 27 -34.82 -8.35 -18.92
C LYS A 27 -33.95 -8.34 -20.19
N ARG A 28 -33.60 -7.17 -20.71
CA ARG A 28 -32.74 -7.01 -21.90
C ARG A 28 -31.28 -7.18 -21.49
N LYS A 29 -30.72 -8.37 -21.73
CA LYS A 29 -29.35 -8.75 -21.34
C LYS A 29 -28.28 -7.73 -21.74
N TRP A 30 -28.44 -7.08 -22.91
CA TRP A 30 -27.56 -6.06 -23.41
C TRP A 30 -27.52 -4.82 -22.52
N VAL A 31 -28.71 -4.34 -22.11
CA VAL A 31 -28.86 -3.17 -21.27
C VAL A 31 -28.26 -3.46 -19.89
N SER A 32 -28.59 -4.62 -19.32
CA SER A 32 -28.03 -5.05 -18.03
C SER A 32 -26.50 -5.17 -18.07
N LEU A 33 -25.92 -5.69 -19.16
CA LEU A 33 -24.47 -5.79 -19.34
C LEU A 33 -23.81 -4.40 -19.35
N LEU A 34 -24.33 -3.48 -20.14
CA LEU A 34 -23.78 -2.10 -20.24
C LEU A 34 -23.88 -1.36 -18.90
N ILE A 35 -25.02 -1.44 -18.23
CA ILE A 35 -25.22 -0.84 -16.92
C ILE A 35 -24.21 -1.44 -15.93
N SER A 36 -24.04 -2.75 -15.93
CA SER A 36 -23.12 -3.42 -15.03
C SER A 36 -21.67 -3.03 -15.25
N LEU A 37 -21.26 -2.89 -16.52
CA LEU A 37 -19.92 -2.45 -16.86
C LEU A 37 -19.59 -1.05 -16.32
N LEU A 38 -20.56 -0.13 -16.44
CA LEU A 38 -20.42 1.24 -15.95
C LEU A 38 -20.50 1.33 -14.41
N LEU A 39 -21.36 0.52 -13.81
CA LEU A 39 -21.64 0.58 -12.38
C LEU A 39 -20.61 -0.18 -11.52
N THR A 40 -19.99 -1.21 -12.08
CA THR A 40 -19.00 -2.04 -11.35
C THR A 40 -17.88 -1.23 -10.69
N PRO A 41 -17.19 -0.30 -11.36
CA PRO A 41 -16.16 0.50 -10.69
C PRO A 41 -16.71 1.30 -9.52
N VAL A 42 -17.89 1.88 -9.68
CA VAL A 42 -18.54 2.68 -8.63
C VAL A 42 -18.87 1.80 -7.43
N VAL A 43 -19.53 0.67 -7.64
CA VAL A 43 -19.88 -0.28 -6.57
C VAL A 43 -18.64 -0.85 -5.92
N TYR A 44 -17.60 -1.15 -6.71
CA TYR A 44 -16.33 -1.66 -6.19
C TYR A 44 -15.67 -0.66 -5.22
N PHE A 45 -15.43 0.57 -5.65
CA PHE A 45 -14.67 1.53 -4.85
C PHE A 45 -15.47 2.15 -3.70
N TYR A 46 -16.78 2.36 -3.86
CA TYR A 46 -17.59 3.07 -2.87
C TYR A 46 -18.41 2.15 -1.94
N VAL A 47 -18.59 0.89 -2.31
CA VAL A 47 -19.37 -0.06 -1.49
C VAL A 47 -18.53 -1.25 -1.10
N PHE A 48 -18.05 -2.04 -2.07
CA PHE A 48 -17.37 -3.30 -1.80
C PHE A 48 -16.05 -3.11 -1.05
N TYR A 49 -15.18 -2.21 -1.53
CA TYR A 49 -13.87 -1.97 -0.94
C TYR A 49 -13.94 -1.45 0.51
N PRO A 50 -14.77 -0.44 0.87
CA PRO A 50 -14.97 -0.05 2.26
C PRO A 50 -15.54 -1.17 3.14
N LEU A 51 -16.55 -1.91 2.67
CA LEU A 51 -17.12 -3.03 3.42
C LEU A 51 -16.10 -4.15 3.67
N LEU A 52 -15.31 -4.50 2.67
CA LEU A 52 -14.23 -5.49 2.81
C LEU A 52 -13.25 -5.08 3.91
N ASN A 53 -12.91 -3.80 3.98
CA ASN A 53 -11.94 -3.25 4.95
C ASN A 53 -12.51 -2.98 6.34
N ILE A 54 -13.77 -3.29 6.60
CA ILE A 54 -14.26 -3.43 7.99
C ILE A 54 -13.58 -4.63 8.67
N PHE A 55 -13.34 -5.73 7.92
CA PHE A 55 -12.84 -7.00 8.45
C PHE A 55 -11.44 -7.38 7.91
N SER A 56 -10.86 -6.58 7.04
CA SER A 56 -9.56 -6.85 6.42
C SER A 56 -8.70 -5.58 6.33
N SER A 57 -7.45 -5.75 5.94
CA SER A 57 -6.53 -4.66 5.61
C SER A 57 -6.13 -4.71 4.12
N TYR A 58 -7.08 -5.14 3.27
CA TYR A 58 -6.85 -5.21 1.84
C TYR A 58 -6.61 -3.83 1.24
N HIS A 59 -5.55 -3.68 0.45
CA HIS A 59 -5.22 -2.44 -0.23
C HIS A 59 -4.71 -2.70 -1.65
N HIS A 60 -4.86 -1.69 -2.50
CA HIS A 60 -4.34 -1.73 -3.85
C HIS A 60 -2.83 -1.50 -3.82
N GLN A 61 -2.11 -2.28 -4.62
CA GLN A 61 -0.67 -2.10 -4.77
C GLN A 61 -0.37 -1.11 -5.89
N LYS A 62 0.69 -0.31 -5.71
CA LYS A 62 1.18 0.65 -6.69
C LYS A 62 2.66 0.43 -6.96
N TYR A 63 3.07 0.77 -8.18
CA TYR A 63 4.48 0.90 -8.50
C TYR A 63 5.09 2.05 -7.72
N PHE A 64 6.35 1.89 -7.30
CA PHE A 64 7.07 2.96 -6.63
C PHE A 64 7.17 4.20 -7.53
N ASN A 65 6.85 5.34 -6.97
CA ASN A 65 6.95 6.64 -7.61
C ASN A 65 7.41 7.67 -6.58
N THR A 66 8.51 8.35 -6.87
CA THR A 66 9.14 9.33 -5.95
C THR A 66 8.23 10.51 -5.61
N GLU A 67 7.46 11.02 -6.58
CA GLU A 67 6.54 12.14 -6.34
C GLU A 67 5.40 11.70 -5.42
N ALA A 68 4.73 10.58 -5.76
CA ALA A 68 3.67 10.03 -4.93
C ALA A 68 4.16 9.66 -3.52
N TRP A 69 5.40 9.18 -3.39
CA TRP A 69 6.04 8.90 -2.10
C TRP A 69 6.17 10.15 -1.23
N LYS A 70 6.55 11.28 -1.83
CA LYS A 70 6.76 12.54 -1.11
C LYS A 70 5.46 13.28 -0.83
N ASP A 71 4.53 13.29 -1.79
CA ASP A 71 3.29 14.05 -1.72
C ASP A 71 2.21 13.39 -0.86
N LYS A 72 2.24 12.05 -0.73
CA LYS A 72 1.20 11.27 -0.03
C LYS A 72 1.81 10.27 0.94
N PRO A 73 2.45 10.75 2.02
CA PRO A 73 3.13 9.88 2.99
C PRO A 73 2.18 8.86 3.65
N GLU A 74 0.90 9.19 3.78
CA GLU A 74 -0.13 8.32 4.35
C GLU A 74 -0.49 7.12 3.46
N LEU A 75 -0.11 7.13 2.18
CA LEU A 75 -0.39 6.08 1.20
C LEU A 75 0.86 5.31 0.73
N ARG A 76 2.00 5.50 1.38
CA ARG A 76 3.26 4.82 1.02
C ARG A 76 3.20 3.31 1.18
N TYR A 77 2.33 2.79 2.06
CA TYR A 77 2.11 1.36 2.21
C TYR A 77 1.66 0.68 0.91
N GLU A 78 1.00 1.41 0.00
CA GLU A 78 0.57 0.86 -1.30
C GLU A 78 1.77 0.54 -2.22
N MET A 79 2.94 1.16 -1.98
CA MET A 79 4.18 0.97 -2.75
C MET A 79 5.17 0.03 -2.06
N SER A 80 4.94 -0.32 -0.79
CA SER A 80 5.89 -1.07 0.03
C SER A 80 6.19 -2.46 -0.52
N GLN A 81 5.17 -3.14 -1.05
CA GLN A 81 5.34 -4.49 -1.59
C GLN A 81 6.32 -4.50 -2.78
N GLU A 82 6.19 -3.54 -3.71
CA GLU A 82 7.13 -3.46 -4.84
C GLU A 82 8.56 -3.15 -4.37
N ILE A 83 8.71 -2.26 -3.38
CA ILE A 83 10.01 -1.91 -2.82
C ILE A 83 10.70 -3.16 -2.26
N LEU A 84 9.95 -4.01 -1.53
CA LEU A 84 10.47 -5.23 -0.94
C LEU A 84 10.75 -6.31 -1.98
N ASP A 85 9.78 -6.63 -2.83
CA ASP A 85 9.88 -7.72 -3.81
C ASP A 85 11.01 -7.50 -4.81
N LYS A 86 11.19 -6.25 -5.23
CA LYS A 86 12.25 -5.88 -6.17
C LYS A 86 13.52 -5.39 -5.50
N SER A 87 13.52 -5.30 -4.16
CA SER A 87 14.67 -4.77 -3.40
C SER A 87 15.19 -3.45 -3.95
N LEU A 88 14.28 -2.51 -4.29
CA LEU A 88 14.54 -1.33 -5.12
C LEU A 88 15.67 -0.42 -4.63
N PHE A 89 15.98 -0.46 -3.35
CA PHE A 89 17.01 0.40 -2.75
C PHE A 89 18.31 -0.33 -2.41
N LEU A 90 18.38 -1.66 -2.53
CA LEU A 90 19.62 -2.38 -2.28
C LEU A 90 20.75 -1.88 -3.21
N GLY A 91 21.92 -1.66 -2.63
CA GLY A 91 23.10 -1.16 -3.33
C GLY A 91 23.10 0.36 -3.57
N LYS A 92 22.03 1.08 -3.26
CA LYS A 92 21.99 2.55 -3.41
C LYS A 92 22.72 3.24 -2.25
N SER A 93 23.37 4.35 -2.57
CA SER A 93 23.99 5.22 -1.58
C SER A 93 22.94 6.03 -0.79
N LYS A 94 23.31 6.54 0.38
CA LYS A 94 22.47 7.47 1.18
C LYS A 94 21.97 8.66 0.37
N LYS A 95 22.83 9.24 -0.49
CA LYS A 95 22.46 10.38 -1.34
C LYS A 95 21.38 10.02 -2.37
N GLU A 96 21.47 8.84 -2.99
CA GLU A 96 20.46 8.36 -3.93
C GLU A 96 19.14 8.08 -3.21
N VAL A 97 19.19 7.44 -2.04
CA VAL A 97 18.00 7.19 -1.23
C VAL A 97 17.35 8.52 -0.80
N GLU A 98 18.13 9.50 -0.33
CA GLU A 98 17.62 10.81 0.04
C GLU A 98 17.00 11.54 -1.15
N THR A 99 17.53 11.38 -2.34
CA THR A 99 16.95 11.95 -3.58
C THR A 99 15.59 11.34 -3.87
N LEU A 100 15.43 10.02 -3.69
CA LEU A 100 14.20 9.28 -3.99
C LEU A 100 13.14 9.39 -2.90
N LEU A 101 13.53 9.20 -1.64
CA LEU A 101 12.63 9.09 -0.49
C LEU A 101 12.55 10.38 0.36
N GLY A 102 13.52 11.27 0.23
CA GLY A 102 13.74 12.37 1.16
C GLY A 102 14.61 11.96 2.35
N LYS A 103 14.79 12.86 3.29
CA LYS A 103 15.53 12.60 4.54
C LYS A 103 14.82 11.53 5.36
N SER A 104 15.59 10.73 6.11
CA SER A 104 14.98 9.77 7.04
C SER A 104 14.14 10.50 8.09
N GLU A 105 12.99 9.92 8.43
CA GLU A 105 12.10 10.52 9.43
C GLU A 105 12.61 10.29 10.85
N TRP A 106 13.22 9.12 11.10
CA TRP A 106 13.97 8.84 12.32
C TRP A 106 15.06 7.81 12.08
N TYR A 107 15.97 7.68 13.05
CA TYR A 107 17.03 6.68 13.05
C TYR A 107 16.64 5.46 13.87
N GLY A 108 17.00 4.27 13.40
CA GLY A 108 16.72 3.02 14.09
C GLY A 108 17.73 2.72 15.20
N TRP A 109 17.28 1.92 16.19
CA TRP A 109 18.12 1.46 17.28
C TRP A 109 19.16 0.46 16.80
N ASN A 110 20.37 0.58 17.32
CA ASN A 110 21.46 -0.38 17.12
C ASN A 110 21.80 -1.08 18.44
N ASP A 111 21.48 -2.38 18.51
CA ASP A 111 21.68 -3.17 19.74
C ASP A 111 23.14 -3.29 20.15
N SER A 112 24.05 -3.36 19.20
CA SER A 112 25.49 -3.47 19.45
C SER A 112 26.07 -2.17 20.02
N LEU A 113 25.58 -1.02 19.55
CA LEU A 113 26.04 0.29 19.96
C LEU A 113 25.23 0.87 21.14
N LYS A 114 24.10 0.24 21.48
CA LYS A 114 23.13 0.69 22.51
C LYS A 114 22.70 2.15 22.32
N ARG A 115 22.51 2.57 21.06
CA ARG A 115 22.07 3.91 20.66
C ARG A 115 21.41 3.90 19.29
N GLU A 116 20.74 4.99 18.96
CA GLU A 116 20.29 5.24 17.60
C GLU A 116 21.47 5.31 16.63
N SER A 117 21.25 4.79 15.42
CA SER A 117 22.29 4.69 14.40
C SER A 117 21.89 5.47 13.15
N THR A 118 22.72 6.42 12.75
CA THR A 118 22.58 7.14 11.48
C THR A 118 22.73 6.24 10.24
N ASN A 119 22.99 4.95 10.46
CA ASN A 119 23.02 3.93 9.42
C ASN A 119 21.72 3.10 9.34
N LYS A 120 20.72 3.43 10.15
CA LYS A 120 19.38 2.81 10.10
C LYS A 120 18.36 3.91 9.84
N TRP A 121 17.92 4.01 8.60
CA TRP A 121 16.97 5.03 8.17
C TRP A 121 15.57 4.48 8.14
N ASN A 122 14.65 5.17 8.80
CA ASN A 122 13.26 4.76 8.90
C ASN A 122 12.34 5.80 8.25
N TYR A 123 11.27 5.27 7.64
CA TYR A 123 10.21 6.03 7.02
C TYR A 123 8.85 5.45 7.42
N ASN A 124 7.91 6.35 7.72
CA ASN A 124 6.52 6.03 7.89
C ASN A 124 5.88 5.70 6.53
N LEU A 125 5.09 4.65 6.49
CA LEU A 125 4.35 4.24 5.30
C LEU A 125 2.84 4.55 5.39
N GLY A 126 2.36 5.07 6.54
CA GLY A 126 0.94 5.26 6.82
C GLY A 126 0.30 4.03 7.46
N PHE A 127 -1.02 4.03 7.48
CA PHE A 127 -1.84 2.95 8.02
C PHE A 127 -2.55 2.24 6.88
N LYS A 128 -2.42 0.91 6.81
CA LYS A 128 -3.26 0.12 5.90
C LYS A 128 -4.73 0.31 6.25
N PRO A 129 -5.65 0.24 5.27
CA PRO A 129 -7.07 0.28 5.58
C PRO A 129 -7.46 -0.82 6.57
N GLY A 130 -8.49 -0.56 7.35
CA GLY A 130 -9.01 -1.45 8.38
C GLY A 130 -9.71 -0.65 9.47
N ALA A 131 -10.97 -0.97 9.79
CA ALA A 131 -11.77 -0.19 10.73
C ALA A 131 -11.15 -0.11 12.14
N PHE A 132 -10.34 -1.12 12.50
CA PHE A 132 -9.72 -1.24 13.83
C PHE A 132 -8.19 -1.24 13.75
N ASN A 133 -7.61 -0.79 12.62
CA ASN A 133 -6.18 -0.83 12.45
C ASN A 133 -5.50 0.35 13.13
N ASN A 134 -4.75 0.08 14.20
CA ASN A 134 -3.89 1.02 14.92
C ASN A 134 -2.40 0.79 14.62
N MET A 135 -2.08 -0.12 13.70
CA MET A 135 -0.71 -0.48 13.34
C MET A 135 -0.19 0.39 12.20
N GLN A 136 0.74 1.27 12.51
CA GLN A 136 1.45 2.07 11.53
C GLN A 136 2.51 1.22 10.82
N GLU A 137 2.44 1.16 9.50
CA GLU A 137 3.46 0.51 8.68
C GLU A 137 4.71 1.39 8.58
N CYS A 138 5.87 0.76 8.69
CA CYS A 138 7.17 1.43 8.61
C CYS A 138 8.14 0.61 7.77
N ILE A 139 9.10 1.29 7.15
CA ILE A 139 10.21 0.66 6.45
C ILE A 139 11.54 1.15 7.01
N GLU A 140 12.47 0.23 7.24
CA GLU A 140 13.84 0.51 7.67
C GLU A 140 14.82 0.11 6.57
N LEU A 141 15.78 0.99 6.30
CA LEU A 141 16.91 0.77 5.41
C LEU A 141 18.19 0.73 6.25
N ASP A 142 18.89 -0.41 6.19
CA ASP A 142 20.19 -0.59 6.84
C ASP A 142 21.32 -0.22 5.88
N PHE A 143 22.28 0.60 6.36
CA PHE A 143 23.43 1.05 5.58
C PHE A 143 24.74 0.50 6.16
N ILE A 144 25.61 0.00 5.27
CA ILE A 144 27.01 -0.28 5.56
C ILE A 144 27.84 0.47 4.53
N ASN A 145 28.86 1.18 4.98
CA ASN A 145 29.76 1.98 4.10
C ASN A 145 28.98 2.87 3.11
N ASN A 146 27.95 3.58 3.63
CA ASN A 146 27.12 4.49 2.84
C ASN A 146 26.22 3.82 1.78
N THR A 147 26.07 2.48 1.81
CA THR A 147 25.30 1.72 0.83
C THR A 147 24.22 0.90 1.54
N VAL A 148 23.00 0.85 0.99
CA VAL A 148 21.90 0.03 1.52
C VAL A 148 22.25 -1.44 1.37
N VAL A 149 22.24 -2.16 2.48
CA VAL A 149 22.49 -3.60 2.55
C VAL A 149 21.29 -4.41 3.00
N GLY A 150 20.28 -3.75 3.56
CA GLY A 150 19.07 -4.40 4.04
C GLY A 150 17.86 -3.48 3.95
N ILE A 151 16.70 -4.08 3.70
CA ILE A 151 15.39 -3.42 3.69
C ILE A 151 14.45 -4.27 4.54
N ARG A 152 13.79 -3.64 5.50
CA ARG A 152 12.87 -4.33 6.40
C ARG A 152 11.60 -3.53 6.57
N GLN A 153 10.43 -4.17 6.44
CA GLN A 153 9.15 -3.60 6.85
C GLN A 153 8.79 -4.10 8.25
N TYR A 154 8.20 -3.23 9.06
CA TYR A 154 7.72 -3.54 10.39
C TYR A 154 6.54 -2.64 10.75
N GLN A 155 5.90 -2.93 11.88
CA GLN A 155 4.75 -2.19 12.36
C GLN A 155 5.02 -1.58 13.72
N LEU A 156 4.45 -0.39 13.95
CA LEU A 156 4.43 0.29 15.24
C LEU A 156 2.98 0.47 15.67
N GLU A 157 2.64 0.01 16.86
CA GLU A 157 1.34 0.29 17.44
C GLU A 157 1.26 1.76 17.83
N LYS A 158 0.17 2.42 17.44
CA LYS A 158 -0.16 3.79 17.83
C LYS A 158 -1.37 3.77 18.74
N THR A 159 -1.21 4.29 19.95
CA THR A 159 -2.32 4.62 20.83
C THR A 159 -2.79 6.02 20.43
N PHE A 160 -4.02 6.12 19.99
CA PHE A 160 -4.68 7.41 19.77
C PHE A 160 -5.32 7.80 21.10
N GLU A 161 -4.73 8.79 21.78
CA GLU A 161 -5.32 9.45 22.96
C GLU A 161 -6.37 10.47 22.55
#